data_f5703a4db25813b16373985eeb7456ab
#
_entry.id   f5703a4db25813b16373985eeb7456ab
#
_cell.length_a   1.000
_cell.length_b   1.000
_cell.length_c   1.000
_cell.angle_alpha   90.00
_cell.angle_beta   90.00
_cell.angle_gamma   90.00
#
_symmetry.space_group_name_H-M   'P 1'
#
loop_
_entity.id
_entity.type
_entity.pdbx_description
1 polymer ?
#
loop_
_entity_poly.entity_id
_entity_poly.type
_entity_poly.pdbx_seq_one_letter_code
_entity_poly.pdbx_strand_id
1 'polypeptide(L)'
;MGLYGIYGSHTTEACPLNNAETRKLVLEHGPKIVEEASKQNIKIINQYHSGLEHTFLWVVEANDAHLIQSFFATNVGKSNALKIVPLITYSDVIEQCKKLEHF
;
A
#
# COMPACT_ATOMS: atom_id res chain seq x y z
N MET A 1 12.63 9.52 -4.71
CA MET A 1 11.72 8.63 -3.95
C MET A 1 11.44 7.36 -4.74
N GLY A 2 11.31 6.25 -4.05
CA GLY A 2 10.99 4.98 -4.70
C GLY A 2 9.50 4.74 -4.80
N LEU A 3 9.12 3.88 -5.75
CA LEU A 3 7.75 3.43 -5.94
C LEU A 3 7.59 2.07 -5.26
N TYR A 4 6.50 1.90 -4.53
CA TYR A 4 6.23 0.65 -3.80
C TYR A 4 4.79 0.20 -3.98
N GLY A 5 4.61 -1.13 -4.10
CA GLY A 5 3.31 -1.76 -3.99
C GLY A 5 3.15 -2.32 -2.59
N ILE A 6 2.02 -2.03 -1.96
CA ILE A 6 1.72 -2.56 -0.64
C ILE A 6 0.57 -3.53 -0.80
N TYR A 7 0.89 -4.81 -0.59
CA TYR A 7 -0.08 -5.90 -0.69
C TYR A 7 -0.47 -6.31 0.72
N GLY A 8 -1.74 -6.22 1.02
CA GLY A 8 -2.25 -6.57 2.32
C GLY A 8 -3.28 -7.67 2.25
N SER A 9 -3.39 -8.45 3.32
CA SER A 9 -4.43 -9.46 3.46
C SER A 9 -4.96 -9.44 4.89
N HIS A 10 -6.21 -9.82 5.04
CA HIS A 10 -6.86 -9.95 6.33
C HIS A 10 -7.82 -11.14 6.29
N THR A 11 -8.21 -11.62 7.47
CA THR A 11 -9.16 -12.72 7.54
C THR A 11 -10.56 -12.24 7.15
N THR A 12 -11.45 -13.19 6.83
CA THR A 12 -12.84 -12.88 6.54
C THR A 12 -13.50 -12.15 7.71
N GLU A 13 -13.19 -12.58 8.94
CA GLU A 13 -13.75 -11.99 10.16
C GLU A 13 -13.26 -10.55 10.39
N ALA A 14 -12.03 -10.26 10.00
CA ALA A 14 -11.44 -8.91 10.19
C ALA A 14 -11.77 -7.95 9.06
N CYS A 15 -12.41 -8.42 7.98
CA CYS A 15 -12.76 -7.57 6.84
C CYS A 15 -13.72 -6.46 7.27
N PRO A 16 -13.48 -5.19 6.90
CA PRO A 16 -14.39 -4.10 7.27
C PRO A 16 -15.81 -4.28 6.75
N LEU A 17 -15.98 -5.06 5.69
CA LEU A 17 -17.32 -5.38 5.16
C LEU A 17 -18.06 -6.39 6.03
N ASN A 18 -17.36 -7.13 6.90
CA ASN A 18 -17.94 -8.18 7.77
C ASN A 18 -17.77 -7.87 9.26
N ASN A 19 -16.99 -6.88 9.63
CA ASN A 19 -16.63 -6.61 11.03
C ASN A 19 -16.89 -5.14 11.36
N ALA A 20 -17.78 -4.92 12.33
CA ALA A 20 -18.19 -3.56 12.70
C ALA A 20 -17.06 -2.74 13.32
N GLU A 21 -16.17 -3.35 14.10
CA GLU A 21 -15.04 -2.66 14.72
C GLU A 21 -14.02 -2.23 13.67
N THR A 22 -13.68 -3.14 12.74
CA THR A 22 -12.78 -2.83 11.64
C THR A 22 -13.38 -1.77 10.73
N ARG A 23 -14.68 -1.85 10.46
CA ARG A 23 -15.42 -0.85 9.68
C ARG A 23 -15.33 0.54 10.32
N LYS A 24 -15.47 0.61 11.64
CA LYS A 24 -15.34 1.85 12.37
C LYS A 24 -13.96 2.48 12.20
N LEU A 25 -12.91 1.67 12.29
CA LEU A 25 -11.54 2.14 12.08
C LEU A 25 -11.34 2.67 10.65
N VAL A 26 -11.86 1.98 9.67
CA VAL A 26 -11.78 2.41 8.26
C VAL A 26 -12.50 3.74 8.06
N LEU A 27 -13.68 3.91 8.66
CA LEU A 27 -14.45 5.15 8.55
C LEU A 27 -13.79 6.33 9.28
N GLU A 28 -13.13 6.06 10.40
CA GLU A 28 -12.41 7.10 11.16
C GLU A 28 -11.11 7.52 10.46
N HIS A 29 -10.31 6.56 10.00
CA HIS A 29 -8.96 6.82 9.50
C HIS A 29 -8.86 6.89 7.98
N GLY A 30 -9.69 6.13 7.28
CA GLY A 30 -9.64 6.03 5.82
C GLY A 30 -9.66 7.37 5.09
N PRO A 31 -10.62 8.27 5.41
CA PRO A 31 -10.70 9.56 4.73
C PRO A 31 -9.51 10.47 4.95
N LYS A 32 -8.73 10.24 6.00
CA LYS A 32 -7.60 11.09 6.39
C LYS A 32 -6.24 10.47 6.06
N ILE A 33 -6.21 9.22 5.63
CA ILE A 33 -4.95 8.46 5.55
C ILE A 33 -3.99 9.02 4.51
N VAL A 34 -4.50 9.52 3.39
CA VAL A 34 -3.68 10.14 2.34
C VAL A 34 -2.96 11.37 2.87
N GLU A 35 -3.67 12.23 3.60
CA GLU A 35 -3.11 13.42 4.20
C GLU A 35 -2.12 13.08 5.31
N GLU A 36 -2.45 12.12 6.16
CA GLU A 36 -1.58 11.67 7.23
C GLU A 36 -0.27 11.07 6.69
N ALA A 37 -0.36 10.29 5.64
CA ALA A 37 0.80 9.73 4.95
C ALA A 37 1.67 10.85 4.36
N SER A 38 1.05 11.84 3.77
CA SER A 38 1.75 12.99 3.18
C SER A 38 2.59 13.74 4.21
N LYS A 39 2.10 13.85 5.44
CA LYS A 39 2.83 14.48 6.54
C LYS A 39 4.10 13.70 6.91
N GLN A 40 4.16 12.44 6.58
CA GLN A 40 5.31 11.57 6.81
C GLN A 40 6.11 11.30 5.53
N ASN A 41 5.92 12.13 4.52
CA ASN A 41 6.59 12.04 3.22
C ASN A 41 6.30 10.73 2.47
N ILE A 42 5.09 10.23 2.61
CA ILE A 42 4.58 9.09 1.86
C ILE A 42 3.45 9.59 0.98
N LYS A 43 3.60 9.45 -0.33
CA LYS A 43 2.57 9.84 -1.29
C LYS A 43 1.78 8.60 -1.71
N ILE A 44 0.53 8.52 -1.33
CA ILE A 44 -0.37 7.45 -1.75
C ILE A 44 -0.93 7.80 -3.12
N ILE A 45 -0.59 6.99 -4.12
CA ILE A 45 -0.99 7.24 -5.52
C ILE A 45 -2.33 6.56 -5.81
N ASN A 46 -2.46 5.29 -5.47
CA ASN A 46 -3.66 4.51 -5.70
C ASN A 46 -3.95 3.58 -4.53
N GLN A 47 -5.24 3.31 -4.30
CA GLN A 47 -5.70 2.42 -3.25
C GLN A 47 -6.80 1.54 -3.82
N TYR A 48 -6.61 0.22 -3.74
CA TYR A 48 -7.57 -0.77 -4.23
C TYR A 48 -7.84 -1.82 -3.16
N HIS A 49 -9.06 -2.33 -3.14
CA HIS A 49 -9.48 -3.36 -2.18
C HIS A 49 -10.25 -4.44 -2.91
N SER A 50 -9.98 -5.71 -2.58
CA SER A 50 -10.77 -6.85 -3.05
C SER A 50 -11.54 -7.43 -1.87
N GLY A 51 -12.84 -7.19 -1.83
CA GLY A 51 -13.71 -7.78 -0.82
C GLY A 51 -13.90 -9.29 -1.01
N LEU A 52 -13.69 -9.76 -2.24
CA LEU A 52 -13.80 -11.18 -2.58
C LEU A 52 -12.62 -11.99 -2.04
N GLU A 53 -11.42 -11.46 -2.18
CA GLU A 53 -10.17 -12.13 -1.78
C GLU A 53 -9.68 -11.69 -0.40
N HIS A 54 -10.31 -10.70 0.22
CA HIS A 54 -9.88 -10.09 1.48
C HIS A 54 -8.44 -9.59 1.44
N THR A 55 -8.12 -8.92 0.33
CA THR A 55 -6.79 -8.33 0.08
C THR A 55 -6.93 -6.89 -0.34
N PHE A 56 -5.84 -6.16 -0.26
CA PHE A 56 -5.77 -4.83 -0.84
C PHE A 56 -4.42 -4.60 -1.52
N LEU A 57 -4.41 -3.65 -2.42
CA LEU A 57 -3.20 -3.21 -3.10
C LEU A 57 -3.17 -1.69 -3.10
N TRP A 58 -2.14 -1.11 -2.53
CA TRP A 58 -1.89 0.32 -2.58
C TRP A 58 -0.58 0.57 -3.30
N VAL A 59 -0.52 1.65 -4.06
CA VAL A 59 0.71 2.09 -4.73
C VAL A 59 1.12 3.41 -4.11
N VAL A 60 2.35 3.48 -3.62
CA VAL A 60 2.86 4.66 -2.92
C VAL A 60 4.26 5.04 -3.38
N GLU A 61 4.63 6.30 -3.17
CA GLU A 61 6.00 6.78 -3.30
C GLU A 61 6.52 7.13 -1.92
N ALA A 62 7.75 6.70 -1.60
CA ALA A 62 8.42 6.99 -0.34
C ALA A 62 9.93 6.85 -0.50
N ASN A 63 10.70 7.35 0.48
CA ASN A 63 12.15 7.25 0.44
C ASN A 63 12.64 5.82 0.68
N ASP A 64 11.96 5.07 1.54
CA ASP A 64 12.31 3.67 1.79
C ASP A 64 11.12 2.86 2.34
N ALA A 65 11.28 1.53 2.31
CA ALA A 65 10.24 0.60 2.75
C ALA A 65 9.99 0.65 4.25
N HIS A 66 11.01 0.95 5.06
CA HIS A 66 10.86 1.02 6.53
C HIS A 66 9.95 2.16 6.95
N LEU A 67 10.01 3.29 6.24
CA LEU A 67 9.11 4.41 6.47
C LEU A 67 7.66 4.01 6.25
N ILE A 68 7.41 3.26 5.17
CA ILE A 68 6.09 2.73 4.84
C ILE A 68 5.63 1.75 5.92
N GLN A 69 6.51 0.84 6.33
CA GLN A 69 6.21 -0.14 7.37
C GLN A 69 5.78 0.54 8.67
N SER A 70 6.53 1.55 9.11
CA SER A 70 6.24 2.29 10.34
C SER A 70 4.88 2.97 10.28
N PHE A 71 4.56 3.59 9.15
CA PHE A 71 3.28 4.26 8.96
C PHE A 71 2.11 3.25 9.02
N PHE A 72 2.23 2.15 8.28
CA PHE A 72 1.16 1.15 8.21
C PHE A 72 0.98 0.38 9.52
N ALA A 73 2.05 0.17 10.29
CA ALA A 73 1.96 -0.51 11.57
C ALA A 73 1.06 0.22 12.56
N THR A 74 1.01 1.55 12.50
CA THR A 74 0.20 2.37 13.40
C THR A 74 -1.20 2.65 12.86
N ASN A 75 -1.43 2.46 11.57
CA ASN A 75 -2.72 2.81 10.93
C ASN A 75 -3.51 1.58 10.48
N VAL A 76 -3.03 0.89 9.44
CA VAL A 76 -3.76 -0.22 8.80
C VAL A 76 -3.16 -1.58 9.13
N GLY A 77 -1.92 -1.61 9.61
CA GLY A 77 -1.18 -2.86 9.79
C GLY A 77 -1.65 -3.75 10.92
N LYS A 78 -2.43 -3.22 11.86
CA LYS A 78 -2.86 -3.97 13.05
C LYS A 78 -3.69 -5.20 12.74
N SER A 79 -4.49 -5.14 11.69
CA SER A 79 -5.40 -6.24 11.33
C SER A 79 -5.05 -6.86 9.98
N ASN A 80 -3.91 -6.51 9.40
CA ASN A 80 -3.52 -6.96 8.06
C ASN A 80 -2.11 -7.52 8.04
N ALA A 81 -1.91 -8.57 7.26
CA ALA A 81 -0.57 -9.01 6.89
C ALA A 81 -0.12 -8.18 5.69
N LEU A 82 1.06 -7.58 5.77
CA LEU A 82 1.55 -6.66 4.75
C LEU A 82 2.77 -7.21 4.02
N LYS A 83 2.82 -6.93 2.72
CA LYS A 83 3.98 -7.19 1.87
C LYS A 83 4.30 -5.89 1.13
N ILE A 84 5.48 -5.35 1.35
CA ILE A 84 5.92 -4.10 0.72
C ILE A 84 6.94 -4.45 -0.35
N VAL A 85 6.61 -4.12 -1.60
CA VAL A 85 7.39 -4.54 -2.78
C VAL A 85 7.89 -3.30 -3.53
N PRO A 86 9.22 -3.16 -3.72
CA PRO A 86 9.72 -2.08 -4.57
C PRO A 86 9.30 -2.31 -6.02
N LEU A 87 8.88 -1.25 -6.68
CA LEU A 87 8.36 -1.30 -8.04
C LEU A 87 9.13 -0.35 -8.95
N ILE A 88 9.16 -0.69 -10.22
CA ILE A 88 9.50 0.25 -11.30
C ILE A 88 8.34 0.23 -12.30
N THR A 89 8.23 1.26 -13.11
CA THR A 89 7.19 1.30 -14.14
C THR A 89 7.56 0.37 -15.29
N TYR A 90 6.56 -0.05 -16.06
CA TYR A 90 6.82 -0.86 -17.25
C TYR A 90 7.66 -0.08 -18.27
N SER A 91 7.48 1.23 -18.35
CA SER A 91 8.32 2.08 -19.18
C SER A 91 9.80 1.98 -18.78
N ASP A 92 10.09 1.94 -17.48
CA ASP A 92 11.46 1.76 -16.99
C ASP A 92 12.03 0.42 -17.40
N VAL A 93 11.21 -0.64 -17.37
CA VAL A 93 11.64 -1.96 -17.83
C VAL A 93 12.00 -1.92 -19.31
N ILE A 94 11.17 -1.26 -20.12
CA ILE A 94 11.43 -1.11 -21.55
C ILE A 94 12.76 -0.39 -21.80
N GLU A 95 13.02 0.69 -21.07
CA GLU A 95 14.28 1.43 -21.20
C GLU A 95 15.49 0.59 -20.78
N GLN A 96 15.36 -0.22 -19.74
CA GLN A 96 16.41 -1.14 -19.32
C GLN A 96 16.67 -2.19 -20.40
N CYS A 97 15.62 -2.73 -21.00
CA CYS A 97 15.74 -3.70 -22.10
C CYS A 97 16.49 -3.09 -23.28
N LYS A 98 16.19 -1.86 -23.66
CA LYS A 98 16.90 -1.15 -24.74
C LYS A 98 18.37 -1.03 -24.46
N LYS A 99 18.74 -0.69 -23.23
CA LYS A 99 20.16 -0.56 -22.82
C LYS A 99 20.88 -1.90 -22.91
N LEU A 100 20.24 -2.97 -22.50
CA LEU A 100 20.84 -4.32 -22.55
C LEU A 100 21.06 -4.81 -23.98
N GLU A 101 20.20 -4.43 -24.91
CA GLU A 101 20.34 -4.79 -26.31
C GLU A 101 21.50 -4.06 -27.01
N HIS A 102 22.02 -3.01 -26.43
CA HIS A 102 23.16 -2.25 -26.96
C HIS A 102 24.51 -2.78 -26.48
N PHE A 103 24.50 -3.78 -25.66
CA PHE A 103 25.70 -4.49 -25.24
C PHE A 103 25.85 -5.79 -26.03
#